data_7e5eded0bff059f73a4d6ff286c05ec1
#
_entry.id   7e5eded0bff059f73a4d6ff286c05ec1
#
_cell.length_a   1.000
_cell.length_b   1.000
_cell.length_c   1.000
_cell.angle_alpha   90.00
_cell.angle_beta   90.00
_cell.angle_gamma   90.00
#
_symmetry.space_group_name_H-M   'P 1'
#
loop_
_entity.id
_entity.type
_entity.pdbx_description
1 polymer ?
#
loop_
_entity_poly.entity_id
_entity_poly.type
_entity_poly.pdbx_seq_one_letter_code
_entity_poly.pdbx_strand_id
1 'polypeptide(L)'
;MLTPAIRRVGDRLACLCGSCKNTVATCSMLGCHYSSPARERIAKLQAEGKSDDEIVDDFIKREGKRALAVPPAEGFHLLSWVMPFVAIGLGLAAIWAFVKRNSKPAVAPAAVDAAVLNRYQAEIDKDLAKLE
;
A
#
# COMPACT_ATOMS: atom_id res chain seq x y z
N MET A 1 -8.24 33.60 -2.49
CA MET A 1 -6.85 33.06 -2.51
C MET A 1 -6.75 31.88 -1.53
N LEU A 2 -6.10 30.81 -1.90
CA LEU A 2 -5.88 29.65 -1.00
C LEU A 2 -4.72 29.97 -0.05
N THR A 3 -5.04 30.33 1.20
CA THR A 3 -4.00 30.46 2.22
C THR A 3 -3.48 29.09 2.65
N PRO A 4 -2.25 28.99 3.19
CA PRO A 4 -1.73 27.71 3.69
C PRO A 4 -2.63 27.05 4.74
N ALA A 5 -3.32 27.85 5.55
CA ALA A 5 -4.25 27.36 6.56
C ALA A 5 -5.51 26.73 5.92
N ILE A 6 -6.12 27.38 4.94
CA ILE A 6 -7.26 26.83 4.19
C ILE A 6 -6.85 25.56 3.45
N ARG A 7 -5.61 25.50 2.93
CA ARG A 7 -5.09 24.36 2.22
C ARG A 7 -4.99 23.12 3.10
N ARG A 8 -4.44 23.24 4.32
CA ARG A 8 -4.32 22.12 5.26
C ARG A 8 -5.65 21.43 5.54
N VAL A 9 -6.70 22.20 5.81
CA VAL A 9 -8.05 21.67 6.02
C VAL A 9 -8.66 21.16 4.73
N GLY A 10 -8.52 21.91 3.64
CA GLY A 10 -9.07 21.56 2.33
C GLY A 10 -8.49 20.28 1.73
N ASP A 11 -7.23 19.92 2.05
CA ASP A 11 -6.61 18.66 1.62
C ASP A 11 -7.24 17.43 2.32
N ARG A 12 -7.80 17.62 3.51
CA ARG A 12 -8.50 16.57 4.27
C ARG A 12 -9.95 16.36 3.81
N LEU A 13 -10.50 17.30 3.03
CA LEU A 13 -11.90 17.31 2.58
C LEU A 13 -12.02 16.95 1.11
N ALA A 14 -12.89 15.98 0.78
CA ALA A 14 -13.20 15.60 -0.58
C ALA A 14 -14.07 16.66 -1.26
N CYS A 15 -13.85 16.89 -2.54
CA CYS A 15 -14.75 17.71 -3.33
C CYS A 15 -15.97 16.88 -3.77
N LEU A 16 -17.14 17.21 -3.25
CA LEU A 16 -18.38 16.48 -3.52
C LEU A 16 -19.15 17.04 -4.73
N CYS A 17 -18.49 17.75 -5.64
CA CYS A 17 -19.14 18.29 -6.85
C CYS A 17 -19.57 17.21 -7.87
N GLY A 18 -19.12 15.97 -7.71
CA GLY A 18 -19.45 14.86 -8.61
C GLY A 18 -18.66 14.81 -9.93
N SER A 19 -17.96 15.89 -10.30
CA SER A 19 -17.25 15.98 -11.58
C SER A 19 -15.78 15.56 -11.51
N CYS A 20 -15.19 15.53 -10.31
CA CYS A 20 -13.78 15.19 -10.12
C CYS A 20 -13.55 14.45 -8.79
N LYS A 21 -12.39 13.80 -8.66
CA LYS A 21 -11.95 13.12 -7.44
C LYS A 21 -10.91 13.94 -6.66
N ASN A 22 -10.95 15.25 -6.76
CA ASN A 22 -10.02 16.15 -6.11
C ASN A 22 -10.46 16.48 -4.68
N THR A 23 -9.51 16.98 -3.87
CA THR A 23 -9.85 17.59 -2.57
C THR A 23 -10.38 19.01 -2.77
N VAL A 24 -10.95 19.57 -1.71
CA VAL A 24 -11.37 21.00 -1.70
C VAL A 24 -10.16 21.92 -1.98
N ALA A 25 -8.96 21.56 -1.53
CA ALA A 25 -7.74 22.33 -1.78
C ALA A 25 -7.21 22.19 -3.21
N THR A 26 -7.22 20.97 -3.76
CA THR A 26 -6.60 20.68 -5.08
C THR A 26 -7.54 20.92 -6.27
N CYS A 27 -8.81 21.24 -6.02
CA CYS A 27 -9.76 21.54 -7.09
C CYS A 27 -9.34 22.81 -7.85
N SER A 28 -8.97 22.65 -9.13
CA SER A 28 -8.54 23.74 -10.02
C SER A 28 -9.68 24.39 -10.80
N MET A 29 -10.91 23.88 -10.66
CA MET A 29 -12.07 24.42 -11.36
C MET A 29 -12.43 25.79 -10.81
N LEU A 30 -12.32 26.82 -11.65
CA LEU A 30 -12.77 28.17 -11.33
C LEU A 30 -14.29 28.18 -11.19
N GLY A 31 -14.80 28.71 -10.06
CA GLY A 31 -16.24 28.78 -9.80
C GLY A 31 -16.90 27.42 -9.51
N CYS A 32 -16.17 26.43 -9.01
CA CYS A 32 -16.78 25.17 -8.60
C CYS A 32 -17.85 25.41 -7.53
N HIS A 33 -19.08 24.95 -7.81
CA HIS A 33 -20.23 25.15 -6.92
C HIS A 33 -20.06 24.52 -5.53
N TYR A 34 -19.11 23.60 -5.36
CA TYR A 34 -18.81 22.96 -4.08
C TYR A 34 -17.52 23.51 -3.45
N SER A 35 -16.38 23.44 -4.17
CA SER A 35 -15.08 23.78 -3.56
C SER A 35 -14.94 25.27 -3.23
N SER A 36 -15.56 26.17 -4.01
CA SER A 36 -15.50 27.62 -3.73
C SER A 36 -16.20 27.97 -2.41
N PRO A 37 -17.48 27.63 -2.19
CA PRO A 37 -18.14 27.91 -0.92
C PRO A 37 -17.56 27.11 0.25
N ALA A 38 -17.03 25.91 0.00
CA ALA A 38 -16.33 25.13 1.05
C ALA A 38 -15.08 25.87 1.57
N ARG A 39 -14.28 26.46 0.67
CA ARG A 39 -13.09 27.25 1.04
C ARG A 39 -13.46 28.51 1.81
N GLU A 40 -14.51 29.22 1.40
CA GLU A 40 -15.02 30.39 2.12
C GLU A 40 -15.49 30.03 3.52
N ARG A 41 -16.16 28.89 3.66
CA ARG A 41 -16.59 28.37 4.95
C ARG A 41 -15.41 28.00 5.84
N ILE A 42 -14.38 27.31 5.31
CA ILE A 42 -13.15 27.03 6.06
C ILE A 42 -12.53 28.33 6.56
N ALA A 43 -12.39 29.35 5.69
CA ALA A 43 -11.85 30.65 6.06
C ALA A 43 -12.66 31.32 7.17
N LYS A 44 -13.99 31.26 7.12
CA LYS A 44 -14.88 31.81 8.14
C LYS A 44 -14.69 31.10 9.49
N LEU A 45 -14.69 29.78 9.50
CA LEU A 45 -14.53 28.99 10.72
C LEU A 45 -13.12 29.18 11.36
N GLN A 46 -12.10 29.37 10.52
CA GLN A 46 -10.76 29.73 11.00
C GLN A 46 -10.72 31.13 11.60
N ALA A 47 -11.44 32.08 11.01
CA ALA A 47 -11.58 33.44 11.57
C ALA A 47 -12.35 33.46 12.91
N GLU A 48 -13.26 32.50 13.11
CA GLU A 48 -13.96 32.27 14.39
C GLU A 48 -13.07 31.54 15.44
N GLY A 49 -11.82 31.22 15.11
CA GLY A 49 -10.85 30.59 16.01
C GLY A 49 -11.00 29.09 16.18
N LYS A 50 -11.75 28.40 15.30
CA LYS A 50 -11.89 26.93 15.32
C LYS A 50 -10.62 26.24 14.87
N SER A 51 -10.30 25.13 15.50
CA SER A 51 -9.18 24.26 15.11
C SER A 51 -9.47 23.54 13.80
N ASP A 52 -8.41 23.06 13.12
CA ASP A 52 -8.52 22.31 11.87
C ASP A 52 -9.42 21.06 12.03
N ASP A 53 -9.35 20.38 13.19
CA ASP A 53 -10.16 19.19 13.48
C ASP A 53 -11.64 19.53 13.69
N GLU A 54 -11.95 20.61 14.41
CA GLU A 54 -13.33 21.07 14.60
C GLU A 54 -13.98 21.49 13.29
N ILE A 55 -13.19 22.06 12.36
CA ILE A 55 -13.67 22.41 11.04
C ILE A 55 -14.00 21.16 10.23
N VAL A 56 -13.13 20.15 10.24
CA VAL A 56 -13.39 18.88 9.57
C VAL A 56 -14.62 18.20 10.14
N ASP A 57 -14.78 18.19 11.46
CA ASP A 57 -15.96 17.62 12.14
C ASP A 57 -17.25 18.35 11.75
N ASP A 58 -17.21 19.67 11.56
CA ASP A 58 -18.36 20.44 11.09
C ASP A 58 -18.80 20.02 9.67
N PHE A 59 -17.83 19.73 8.79
CA PHE A 59 -18.13 19.17 7.45
C PHE A 59 -18.69 17.75 7.54
N ILE A 60 -18.13 16.90 8.42
CA ILE A 60 -18.62 15.53 8.63
C ILE A 60 -20.06 15.53 9.17
N LYS A 61 -20.40 16.43 10.09
CA LYS A 61 -21.76 16.56 10.65
C LYS A 61 -22.78 16.93 9.59
N ARG A 62 -22.41 17.72 8.58
CA ARG A 62 -23.33 18.18 7.52
C ARG A 62 -23.44 17.20 6.36
N GLU A 63 -22.33 16.64 5.92
CA GLU A 63 -22.21 15.89 4.66
C GLU A 63 -21.92 14.41 4.87
N GLY A 64 -21.72 14.02 6.14
CA GLY A 64 -21.36 12.66 6.51
C GLY A 64 -19.88 12.35 6.26
N LYS A 65 -19.50 11.10 6.52
CA LYS A 65 -18.11 10.61 6.37
C LYS A 65 -17.56 10.72 4.94
N ARG A 66 -18.42 10.89 3.95
CA ARG A 66 -18.02 11.13 2.54
C ARG A 66 -17.32 12.48 2.32
N ALA A 67 -17.44 13.41 3.28
CA ALA A 67 -16.71 14.68 3.26
C ALA A 67 -15.20 14.50 3.43
N LEU A 68 -14.74 13.36 3.96
CA LEU A 68 -13.32 13.06 4.15
C LEU A 68 -12.69 12.59 2.84
N ALA A 69 -11.54 13.19 2.49
CA ALA A 69 -10.74 12.76 1.34
C ALA A 69 -10.13 11.37 1.54
N VAL A 70 -9.82 11.02 2.80
CA VAL A 70 -9.34 9.69 3.19
C VAL A 70 -10.32 9.13 4.21
N PRO A 71 -10.91 7.93 3.98
CA PRO A 71 -11.77 7.30 4.96
C PRO A 71 -11.04 7.11 6.30
N PRO A 72 -11.70 7.37 7.44
CA PRO A 72 -11.09 7.15 8.74
C PRO A 72 -10.75 5.67 8.89
N ALA A 73 -9.60 5.37 9.51
CA ALA A 73 -9.15 4.00 9.80
C ALA A 73 -9.92 3.40 11.00
N GLU A 74 -11.26 3.46 10.95
CA GLU A 74 -12.15 3.00 12.02
C GLU A 74 -13.06 1.87 11.53
N GLY A 75 -13.38 0.94 12.42
CA GLY A 75 -14.33 -0.14 12.17
C GLY A 75 -13.93 -1.02 10.98
N PHE A 76 -14.81 -1.19 10.00
CA PHE A 76 -14.61 -2.07 8.84
C PHE A 76 -13.42 -1.64 7.94
N HIS A 77 -13.08 -0.36 7.92
CA HIS A 77 -11.92 0.14 7.15
C HIS A 77 -10.59 -0.34 7.73
N LEU A 78 -10.50 -0.55 9.04
CA LEU A 78 -9.30 -1.14 9.66
C LEU A 78 -9.04 -2.56 9.13
N LEU A 79 -10.10 -3.31 8.89
CA LEU A 79 -10.01 -4.67 8.34
C LEU A 79 -9.34 -4.68 6.96
N SER A 80 -9.59 -3.66 6.12
CA SER A 80 -8.98 -3.53 4.80
C SER A 80 -7.45 -3.35 4.86
N TRP A 81 -6.94 -2.77 5.94
CA TRP A 81 -5.49 -2.60 6.15
C TRP A 81 -4.83 -3.86 6.72
N VAL A 82 -5.56 -4.63 7.54
CA VAL A 82 -5.04 -5.84 8.20
C VAL A 82 -5.13 -7.06 7.27
N MET A 83 -6.17 -7.15 6.42
CA MET A 83 -6.42 -8.31 5.56
C MET A 83 -5.25 -8.74 4.67
N PRO A 84 -4.49 -7.84 4.00
CA PRO A 84 -3.36 -8.26 3.18
C PRO A 84 -2.27 -8.99 4.00
N PHE A 85 -2.02 -8.55 5.23
CA PHE A 85 -1.04 -9.19 6.10
C PHE A 85 -1.52 -10.56 6.60
N VAL A 86 -2.80 -10.69 6.92
CA VAL A 86 -3.42 -11.96 7.28
C VAL A 86 -3.37 -12.94 6.10
N ALA A 87 -3.70 -12.50 4.90
CA ALA A 87 -3.64 -13.32 3.69
C ALA A 87 -2.21 -13.82 3.40
N ILE A 88 -1.21 -12.96 3.51
CA ILE A 88 0.20 -13.32 3.36
C ILE A 88 0.61 -14.35 4.43
N GLY A 89 0.26 -14.12 5.69
CA GLY A 89 0.59 -15.04 6.80
C GLY A 89 -0.03 -16.42 6.60
N LEU A 90 -1.30 -16.49 6.21
CA LEU A 90 -1.99 -17.75 5.92
C LEU A 90 -1.38 -18.44 4.69
N GLY A 91 -1.03 -17.70 3.65
CA GLY A 91 -0.38 -18.22 2.45
C GLY A 91 0.99 -18.84 2.76
N LEU A 92 1.83 -18.15 3.53
CA LEU A 92 3.12 -18.67 3.97
C LEU A 92 2.98 -19.89 4.86
N ALA A 93 2.03 -19.91 5.80
CA ALA A 93 1.76 -21.07 6.64
C ALA A 93 1.31 -22.28 5.82
N ALA A 94 0.46 -22.07 4.81
CA ALA A 94 0.03 -23.14 3.91
C ALA A 94 1.18 -23.69 3.08
N ILE A 95 2.03 -22.83 2.51
CA ILE A 95 3.24 -23.23 1.76
C ILE A 95 4.18 -24.00 2.67
N TRP A 96 4.46 -23.52 3.87
CA TRP A 96 5.32 -24.19 4.84
C TRP A 96 4.80 -25.57 5.21
N ALA A 97 3.50 -25.69 5.51
CA ALA A 97 2.85 -26.95 5.81
C ALA A 97 2.92 -27.93 4.62
N PHE A 98 2.69 -27.41 3.41
CA PHE A 98 2.79 -28.21 2.18
C PHE A 98 4.20 -28.72 1.95
N VAL A 99 5.20 -27.85 2.03
CA VAL A 99 6.62 -28.22 1.88
C VAL A 99 7.01 -29.26 2.93
N LYS A 100 6.71 -29.00 4.22
CA LYS A 100 7.01 -29.93 5.30
C LYS A 100 6.37 -31.32 5.10
N ARG A 101 5.14 -31.35 4.60
CA ARG A 101 4.42 -32.61 4.36
C ARG A 101 4.92 -33.36 3.13
N ASN A 102 5.36 -32.65 2.10
CA ASN A 102 5.78 -33.22 0.82
C ASN A 102 7.31 -33.28 0.62
N SER A 103 8.11 -32.71 1.53
CA SER A 103 9.55 -32.85 1.51
C SER A 103 9.90 -34.31 1.82
N LYS A 104 10.18 -35.10 0.79
CA LYS A 104 10.85 -36.38 0.94
C LYS A 104 12.25 -36.11 1.49
N PRO A 105 12.77 -36.92 2.42
CA PRO A 105 14.15 -36.78 2.82
C PRO A 105 15.03 -36.81 1.55
N ALA A 106 15.89 -35.80 1.42
CA ALA A 106 16.85 -35.78 0.32
C ALA A 106 17.58 -37.15 0.32
N VAL A 107 17.37 -37.91 -0.72
CA VAL A 107 18.19 -39.11 -0.92
C VAL A 107 19.62 -38.59 -0.97
N ALA A 108 20.45 -38.96 0.02
CA ALA A 108 21.87 -38.64 0.00
C ALA A 108 22.38 -39.03 -1.39
N PRO A 109 23.08 -38.14 -2.11
CA PRO A 109 23.61 -38.50 -3.41
C PRO A 109 24.42 -39.79 -3.19
N ALA A 110 24.05 -40.84 -3.95
CA ALA A 110 24.78 -42.11 -3.89
C ALA A 110 26.25 -41.74 -4.03
N ALA A 111 27.08 -42.23 -3.07
CA ALA A 111 28.50 -41.94 -3.11
C ALA A 111 28.99 -42.36 -4.50
N VAL A 112 29.49 -41.39 -5.27
CA VAL A 112 30.00 -41.66 -6.60
C VAL A 112 31.13 -42.67 -6.44
N ASP A 113 31.00 -43.79 -7.12
CA ASP A 113 32.02 -44.84 -7.04
C ASP A 113 33.37 -44.23 -7.42
N ALA A 114 34.37 -44.40 -6.52
CA ALA A 114 35.71 -43.86 -6.70
C ALA A 114 36.36 -44.34 -8.02
N ALA A 115 35.99 -45.53 -8.49
CA ALA A 115 36.42 -46.04 -9.77
C ALA A 115 35.88 -45.21 -10.96
N VAL A 116 34.63 -44.74 -10.87
CA VAL A 116 34.01 -43.88 -11.90
C VAL A 116 34.67 -42.52 -11.89
N LEU A 117 34.93 -41.94 -10.71
CA LEU A 117 35.59 -40.66 -10.56
C LEU A 117 37.02 -40.68 -11.15
N ASN A 118 37.81 -41.68 -10.83
CA ASN A 118 39.17 -41.84 -11.37
C ASN A 118 39.16 -42.01 -12.89
N ARG A 119 38.18 -42.70 -13.44
CA ARG A 119 38.06 -42.85 -14.89
C ARG A 119 37.79 -41.50 -15.59
N TYR A 120 36.92 -40.68 -15.07
CA TYR A 120 36.65 -39.34 -15.62
C TYR A 120 37.83 -38.39 -15.43
N GLN A 121 38.56 -38.47 -14.29
CA GLN A 121 39.77 -37.69 -14.09
C GLN A 121 40.85 -38.03 -15.13
N ALA A 122 41.10 -39.32 -15.40
CA ALA A 122 42.07 -39.74 -16.41
C ALA A 122 41.68 -39.29 -17.84
N GLU A 123 40.37 -39.20 -18.13
CA GLU A 123 39.91 -38.73 -19.42
C GLU A 123 40.07 -37.20 -19.56
N ILE A 124 39.81 -36.44 -18.49
CA ILE A 124 40.02 -34.98 -18.43
C ILE A 124 41.51 -34.65 -18.60
N ASP A 125 42.41 -35.36 -17.87
CA ASP A 125 43.86 -35.15 -17.98
C ASP A 125 44.38 -35.44 -19.39
N LYS A 126 43.82 -36.46 -20.05
CA LYS A 126 44.17 -36.79 -21.43
C LYS A 126 43.71 -35.72 -22.44
N ASP A 127 42.57 -35.09 -22.19
CA ASP A 127 42.06 -34.03 -23.04
C ASP A 127 42.77 -32.69 -22.79
N LEU A 128 43.15 -32.40 -21.55
CA LEU A 128 44.01 -31.29 -21.21
C LEU A 128 45.42 -31.37 -21.85
N ALA A 129 46.02 -32.55 -21.87
CA ALA A 129 47.30 -32.80 -22.49
C ALA A 129 47.32 -32.60 -24.04
N LYS A 130 46.14 -32.59 -24.69
CA LYS A 130 46.01 -32.27 -26.13
C LYS A 130 45.94 -30.79 -26.41
N LEU A 131 45.71 -29.96 -25.41
CA LEU A 131 45.57 -28.53 -25.54
C LEU A 131 46.87 -27.78 -25.26
N GLU A 132 47.90 -28.40 -24.76
CA GLU A 132 49.26 -27.92 -24.62
C GLU A 132 50.14 -28.33 -25.83
#